data_2f1332b15f37848870e7d3bb878973a2
#
_entry.id   2f1332b15f37848870e7d3bb878973a2
#
_cell.length_a   1.000
_cell.length_b   1.000
_cell.length_c   1.000
_cell.angle_alpha   90.00
_cell.angle_beta   90.00
_cell.angle_gamma   90.00
#
_symmetry.space_group_name_H-M   'P 1'
#
loop_
_entity.id
_entity.type
_entity.pdbx_description
1 polymer ?
#
loop_
_entity_poly.entity_id
_entity_poly.type
_entity_poly.pdbx_seq_one_letter_code
_entity_poly.pdbx_strand_id
1 'polypeptide(L)'
;MPDLSRTLRSAFTRVLNRRAAVRRGRVDVVRDFESKLLGNKRQLTIYTPPGYDDRADRRYPVLYMQDGQNLFDNFRAFAGQAWRLREAADDAIGARSMSPAIIVGVDHTHADRVHEYAPTRDIKRAAGGKADDYAQMLLEELKPVIDATYRTLIGNTAVGGSSLGGLVSMHLLLTHPDVFHGGIVMSPSVWWDNRAILKEVDRYAAPQHPRIWLDIGGREGREALDGARELRDRLTAKGWNDETLRYFEDRRADHSERAWAKRAPAVLEFLFPPQELSALNGS
;
A
#
# COMPACT_ATOMS: atom_id res chain seq x y z
N MET A 1 38.30 17.24 -46.82
CA MET A 1 37.09 17.72 -46.10
C MET A 1 36.64 16.64 -45.15
N PRO A 2 36.64 16.83 -43.84
CA PRO A 2 36.19 15.83 -42.90
C PRO A 2 34.68 15.74 -42.93
N ASP A 3 34.17 14.50 -42.97
CA ASP A 3 32.76 14.10 -43.08
C ASP A 3 31.96 14.58 -41.87
N LEU A 4 31.29 15.73 -42.00
CA LEU A 4 30.37 16.32 -41.04
C LEU A 4 29.16 15.42 -40.72
N SER A 5 28.85 14.44 -41.58
CA SER A 5 27.70 13.56 -41.41
C SER A 5 27.93 12.51 -40.31
N ARG A 6 29.16 12.07 -40.11
CA ARG A 6 29.55 11.11 -39.06
C ARG A 6 29.56 11.72 -37.66
N THR A 7 29.98 12.98 -37.53
CA THR A 7 30.04 13.66 -36.24
C THR A 7 28.66 14.03 -35.70
N LEU A 8 27.70 14.40 -36.58
CA LEU A 8 26.34 14.69 -36.18
C LEU A 8 25.55 13.42 -35.78
N ARG A 9 25.76 12.30 -36.49
CA ARG A 9 25.13 11.01 -36.09
C ARG A 9 25.64 10.53 -34.72
N SER A 10 26.91 10.67 -34.42
CA SER A 10 27.49 10.29 -33.11
C SER A 10 26.98 11.19 -31.96
N ALA A 11 26.76 12.47 -32.19
CA ALA A 11 26.21 13.41 -31.22
C ALA A 11 24.72 13.13 -30.94
N PHE A 12 23.93 12.86 -31.98
CA PHE A 12 22.51 12.49 -31.83
C PHE A 12 22.33 11.14 -31.15
N THR A 13 23.16 10.13 -31.44
CA THR A 13 23.11 8.82 -30.77
C THR A 13 23.51 8.94 -29.28
N ARG A 14 24.41 9.87 -28.90
CA ARG A 14 24.73 10.15 -27.48
C ARG A 14 23.62 10.90 -26.73
N VAL A 15 22.84 11.71 -27.41
CA VAL A 15 21.71 12.43 -26.81
C VAL A 15 20.51 11.49 -26.60
N LEU A 16 20.27 10.54 -27.49
CA LEU A 16 19.20 9.55 -27.35
C LEU A 16 19.51 8.42 -26.36
N ASN A 17 20.80 8.17 -26.06
CA ASN A 17 21.22 7.17 -25.07
C ASN A 17 21.45 7.73 -23.66
N ARG A 18 21.24 9.01 -23.40
CA ARG A 18 20.92 9.49 -22.06
C ARG A 18 19.44 9.15 -21.75
N ARG A 19 19.11 7.91 -21.59
CA ARG A 19 18.09 7.54 -20.60
C ARG A 19 18.59 8.17 -19.32
N ALA A 20 17.96 9.26 -18.90
CA ALA A 20 18.22 9.86 -17.60
C ALA A 20 18.26 8.70 -16.62
N ALA A 21 19.36 8.51 -15.91
CA ALA A 21 19.44 7.46 -14.91
C ALA A 21 18.21 7.66 -14.02
N VAL A 22 17.30 6.68 -14.02
CA VAL A 22 16.05 6.79 -13.25
C VAL A 22 16.50 7.03 -11.83
N ARG A 23 16.27 8.24 -11.31
CA ARG A 23 16.60 8.56 -9.93
C ARG A 23 15.80 7.59 -9.09
N ARG A 24 16.47 6.83 -8.24
CA ARG A 24 15.82 5.85 -7.37
C ARG A 24 15.45 6.50 -6.05
N GLY A 25 14.32 6.10 -5.51
CA GLY A 25 13.95 6.40 -4.15
C GLY A 25 14.88 5.73 -3.15
N ARG A 26 14.99 6.32 -1.96
CA ARG A 26 15.78 5.80 -0.85
C ARG A 26 14.92 4.87 0.01
N VAL A 27 15.56 3.83 0.55
CA VAL A 27 14.93 2.92 1.52
C VAL A 27 15.74 2.96 2.80
N ASP A 28 15.12 3.41 3.88
CA ASP A 28 15.68 3.43 5.22
C ASP A 28 15.08 2.31 6.08
N VAL A 29 15.87 1.77 6.99
CA VAL A 29 15.44 0.70 7.91
C VAL A 29 15.55 1.19 9.36
N VAL A 30 14.43 1.22 10.04
CA VAL A 30 14.34 1.45 11.48
C VAL A 30 14.18 0.10 12.16
N ARG A 31 15.24 -0.34 12.82
CA ARG A 31 15.21 -1.58 13.63
C ARG A 31 14.63 -1.26 15.01
N ASP A 32 13.97 -2.25 15.59
CA ASP A 32 13.50 -2.18 16.98
C ASP A 32 12.56 -1.01 17.28
N PHE A 33 11.62 -0.68 16.35
CA PHE A 33 10.50 0.17 16.72
C PHE A 33 9.70 -0.54 17.82
N GLU A 34 9.71 0.04 19.02
CA GLU A 34 9.06 -0.51 20.19
C GLU A 34 7.66 0.08 20.35
N SER A 35 6.66 -0.79 20.32
CA SER A 35 5.30 -0.43 20.68
C SER A 35 5.07 -0.71 22.16
N LYS A 36 4.71 0.32 22.92
CA LYS A 36 4.31 0.18 24.33
C LYS A 36 2.89 -0.37 24.45
N LEU A 37 2.02 -0.01 23.51
CA LEU A 37 0.63 -0.49 23.45
C LEU A 37 0.56 -1.99 23.21
N LEU A 38 1.37 -2.51 22.28
CA LEU A 38 1.39 -3.93 21.94
C LEU A 38 2.42 -4.73 22.76
N GLY A 39 3.36 -4.05 23.44
CA GLY A 39 4.41 -4.70 24.23
C GLY A 39 5.40 -5.49 23.36
N ASN A 40 5.58 -5.13 22.11
CA ASN A 40 6.46 -5.84 21.18
C ASN A 40 7.34 -4.88 20.36
N LYS A 41 8.30 -5.45 19.63
CA LYS A 41 9.20 -4.72 18.74
C LYS A 41 9.07 -5.23 17.32
N ARG A 42 9.17 -4.31 16.36
CA ARG A 42 9.15 -4.63 14.93
C ARG A 42 10.09 -3.75 14.14
N GLN A 43 10.49 -4.20 12.98
CA GLN A 43 11.24 -3.39 12.04
C GLN A 43 10.27 -2.59 11.15
N LEU A 44 10.68 -1.37 10.82
CA LEU A 44 10.05 -0.55 9.80
C LEU A 44 10.99 -0.41 8.62
N THR A 45 10.45 -0.39 7.43
CA THR A 45 11.18 -0.10 6.19
C THR A 45 10.51 1.06 5.49
N ILE A 46 11.20 2.19 5.38
CA ILE A 46 10.63 3.45 4.88
C ILE A 46 11.22 3.76 3.53
N TYR A 47 10.38 3.80 2.49
CA TYR A 47 10.72 4.31 1.18
C TYR A 47 10.37 5.79 1.09
N THR A 48 11.34 6.61 0.62
CA THR A 48 11.14 8.00 0.20
C THR A 48 11.33 8.11 -1.31
N PRO A 49 10.44 8.88 -2.02
CA PRO A 49 10.43 8.88 -3.48
C PRO A 49 11.66 9.57 -4.10
N PRO A 50 11.94 9.34 -5.39
CA PRO A 50 12.99 10.05 -6.12
C PRO A 50 12.85 11.56 -6.00
N GLY A 51 13.94 12.25 -5.71
CA GLY A 51 13.95 13.71 -5.53
C GLY A 51 13.41 14.18 -4.18
N TYR A 52 13.20 13.28 -3.22
CA TYR A 52 12.77 13.64 -1.87
C TYR A 52 13.70 14.70 -1.26
N ASP A 53 15.01 14.52 -1.30
CA ASP A 53 15.99 15.44 -0.67
C ASP A 53 16.19 16.75 -1.46
N ASP A 54 15.74 16.85 -2.72
CA ASP A 54 15.90 18.04 -3.56
C ASP A 54 14.88 19.16 -3.23
N ARG A 55 13.77 18.84 -2.58
CA ARG A 55 12.63 19.74 -2.35
C ARG A 55 12.24 19.74 -0.88
N ALA A 56 12.91 20.57 -0.09
CA ALA A 56 12.67 20.70 1.35
C ALA A 56 11.24 21.19 1.69
N ASP A 57 10.63 21.95 0.80
CA ASP A 57 9.28 22.50 0.90
C ASP A 57 8.17 21.49 0.60
N ARG A 58 8.50 20.41 -0.12
CA ARG A 58 7.50 19.44 -0.57
C ARG A 58 7.14 18.43 0.52
N ARG A 59 5.83 18.19 0.68
CA ARG A 59 5.26 17.15 1.54
C ARG A 59 4.63 16.04 0.69
N TYR A 60 4.53 14.85 1.26
CA TYR A 60 4.16 13.64 0.53
C TYR A 60 3.07 12.87 1.27
N PRO A 61 2.08 12.31 0.56
CA PRO A 61 1.16 11.35 1.15
C PRO A 61 1.92 10.13 1.68
N VAL A 62 1.35 9.45 2.66
CA VAL A 62 1.98 8.29 3.32
C VAL A 62 1.12 7.05 3.15
N LEU A 63 1.72 5.95 2.71
CA LEU A 63 1.12 4.63 2.66
C LEU A 63 1.74 3.72 3.72
N TYR A 64 0.97 3.29 4.71
CA TYR A 64 1.37 2.27 5.68
C TYR A 64 1.01 0.89 5.14
N MET A 65 2.02 0.05 4.89
CA MET A 65 1.85 -1.29 4.32
C MET A 65 2.13 -2.37 5.36
N GLN A 66 1.19 -3.26 5.51
CA GLN A 66 1.31 -4.44 6.34
C GLN A 66 2.33 -5.42 5.77
N ASP A 67 2.86 -6.31 6.63
CA ASP A 67 3.86 -7.31 6.23
C ASP A 67 5.10 -6.68 5.57
N GLY A 68 5.64 -5.63 6.19
CA GLY A 68 6.74 -4.79 5.68
C GLY A 68 7.96 -5.57 5.17
N GLN A 69 8.26 -6.72 5.77
CA GLN A 69 9.35 -7.61 5.36
C GLN A 69 9.21 -8.15 3.94
N ASN A 70 7.97 -8.16 3.38
CA ASN A 70 7.69 -8.70 2.04
C ASN A 70 7.78 -7.65 0.92
N LEU A 71 8.00 -6.37 1.24
CA LEU A 71 7.74 -5.30 0.28
C LEU A 71 8.93 -4.94 -0.61
N PHE A 72 10.16 -4.95 -0.07
CA PHE A 72 11.30 -4.31 -0.74
C PHE A 72 12.44 -5.26 -1.08
N ASP A 73 12.70 -6.29 -0.27
CA ASP A 73 13.88 -7.14 -0.36
C ASP A 73 13.51 -8.63 -0.35
N ASN A 74 13.96 -9.36 -1.35
CA ASN A 74 13.75 -10.80 -1.48
C ASN A 74 14.36 -11.61 -0.32
N PHE A 75 15.44 -11.13 0.27
CA PHE A 75 16.13 -11.87 1.35
C PHE A 75 15.25 -11.98 2.61
N ARG A 76 14.43 -10.96 2.88
CA ARG A 76 13.54 -10.93 4.05
C ARG A 76 12.13 -11.43 3.76
N ALA A 77 11.75 -11.40 2.49
CA ALA A 77 10.39 -11.71 2.07
C ALA A 77 10.05 -13.20 2.24
N PHE A 78 8.78 -13.45 2.54
CA PHE A 78 8.23 -14.80 2.54
C PHE A 78 8.51 -15.52 1.22
N ALA A 79 8.96 -16.78 1.32
CA ALA A 79 9.35 -17.60 0.16
C ALA A 79 10.42 -16.94 -0.76
N GLY A 80 11.19 -15.97 -0.27
CA GLY A 80 12.23 -15.30 -1.05
C GLY A 80 11.71 -14.41 -2.18
N GLN A 81 10.46 -13.95 -2.10
CA GLN A 81 9.82 -13.18 -3.16
C GLN A 81 9.22 -11.88 -2.62
N ALA A 82 9.89 -10.76 -2.85
CA ALA A 82 9.37 -9.44 -2.47
C ALA A 82 8.41 -8.87 -3.52
N TRP A 83 7.57 -7.91 -3.09
CA TRP A 83 6.69 -7.15 -3.99
C TRP A 83 7.44 -6.13 -4.85
N ARG A 84 8.68 -5.79 -4.48
CA ARG A 84 9.53 -4.83 -5.20
C ARG A 84 8.86 -3.45 -5.31
N LEU A 85 8.26 -2.99 -4.20
CA LEU A 85 7.49 -1.74 -4.20
C LEU A 85 8.35 -0.52 -4.53
N ARG A 86 9.66 -0.53 -4.19
CA ARG A 86 10.55 0.57 -4.58
C ARG A 86 10.62 0.70 -6.10
N GLU A 87 10.90 -0.41 -6.79
CA GLU A 87 11.00 -0.42 -8.24
C GLU A 87 9.67 -0.04 -8.89
N ALA A 88 8.57 -0.57 -8.40
CA ALA A 88 7.23 -0.25 -8.89
C ALA A 88 6.90 1.25 -8.73
N ALA A 89 7.20 1.85 -7.57
CA ALA A 89 6.98 3.26 -7.32
C ALA A 89 7.94 4.14 -8.13
N ASP A 90 9.24 3.81 -8.20
CA ASP A 90 10.23 4.56 -8.98
C ASP A 90 9.84 4.60 -10.46
N ASP A 91 9.45 3.47 -11.04
CA ASP A 91 9.04 3.35 -12.43
C ASP A 91 7.75 4.15 -12.70
N ALA A 92 6.74 4.03 -11.84
CA ALA A 92 5.47 4.76 -11.99
C ALA A 92 5.64 6.28 -11.82
N ILE A 93 6.48 6.73 -10.88
CA ILE A 93 6.82 8.15 -10.71
C ILE A 93 7.60 8.66 -11.92
N GLY A 94 8.58 7.88 -12.42
CA GLY A 94 9.36 8.20 -13.61
C GLY A 94 8.51 8.30 -14.88
N ALA A 95 7.51 7.43 -15.01
CA ALA A 95 6.51 7.45 -16.09
C ALA A 95 5.44 8.55 -15.92
N ARG A 96 5.40 9.23 -14.77
CA ARG A 96 4.36 10.21 -14.39
C ARG A 96 2.96 9.62 -14.32
N SER A 97 2.83 8.32 -14.07
CA SER A 97 1.55 7.63 -13.85
C SER A 97 1.15 7.60 -12.38
N MET A 98 2.07 7.98 -11.47
CA MET A 98 1.87 8.06 -10.04
C MET A 98 2.44 9.36 -9.46
N SER A 99 1.72 9.98 -8.51
CA SER A 99 2.26 11.03 -7.65
C SER A 99 3.23 10.45 -6.62
N PRO A 100 4.37 11.13 -6.34
CA PRO A 100 5.33 10.65 -5.34
C PRO A 100 4.69 10.52 -3.95
N ALA A 101 4.94 9.39 -3.28
CA ALA A 101 4.47 9.07 -1.94
C ALA A 101 5.58 8.45 -1.08
N ILE A 102 5.48 8.57 0.24
CA ILE A 102 6.27 7.82 1.21
C ILE A 102 5.58 6.48 1.44
N ILE A 103 6.33 5.38 1.49
CA ILE A 103 5.78 4.05 1.81
C ILE A 103 6.46 3.56 3.08
N VAL A 104 5.67 3.24 4.10
CA VAL A 104 6.12 2.72 5.39
C VAL A 104 5.71 1.26 5.48
N GLY A 105 6.65 0.37 5.30
CA GLY A 105 6.46 -1.06 5.53
C GLY A 105 6.55 -1.37 7.02
N VAL A 106 5.48 -1.91 7.58
CA VAL A 106 5.38 -2.31 9.00
C VAL A 106 5.49 -3.82 9.08
N ASP A 107 6.60 -4.31 9.64
CA ASP A 107 6.79 -5.76 9.79
C ASP A 107 5.79 -6.34 10.77
N HIS A 108 5.32 -7.54 10.52
CA HIS A 108 4.61 -8.30 11.53
C HIS A 108 5.57 -8.96 12.54
N THR A 109 5.09 -9.29 13.70
CA THR A 109 5.85 -9.93 14.80
C THR A 109 5.65 -11.44 14.83
N HIS A 110 5.57 -12.09 13.69
CA HIS A 110 5.35 -13.54 13.52
C HIS A 110 4.25 -14.14 14.42
N ALA A 111 4.49 -14.25 15.72
CA ALA A 111 3.57 -14.88 16.69
C ALA A 111 2.25 -14.11 16.82
N ASP A 112 2.30 -12.77 16.77
CA ASP A 112 1.13 -11.93 17.01
C ASP A 112 0.37 -11.56 15.72
N ARG A 113 0.94 -11.85 14.54
CA ARG A 113 0.37 -11.41 13.25
C ARG A 113 -1.12 -11.72 13.10
N VAL A 114 -1.53 -12.93 13.43
CA VAL A 114 -2.94 -13.33 13.31
C VAL A 114 -3.81 -12.57 14.31
N HIS A 115 -3.28 -12.32 15.51
CA HIS A 115 -3.99 -11.58 16.54
C HIS A 115 -4.16 -10.11 16.15
N GLU A 116 -3.09 -9.47 15.70
CA GLU A 116 -3.05 -8.06 15.33
C GLU A 116 -3.79 -7.74 14.02
N TYR A 117 -3.85 -8.71 13.09
CA TYR A 117 -4.42 -8.48 11.76
C TYR A 117 -5.87 -8.97 11.62
N ALA A 118 -6.44 -9.57 12.65
CA ALA A 118 -7.81 -10.02 12.62
C ALA A 118 -8.70 -9.22 13.59
N PRO A 119 -9.75 -8.55 13.09
CA PRO A 119 -10.62 -7.68 13.89
C PRO A 119 -11.35 -8.42 15.01
N THR A 120 -11.77 -9.64 14.74
CA THR A 120 -12.54 -10.45 15.69
C THR A 120 -11.75 -11.68 16.15
N ARG A 121 -12.06 -12.16 17.37
CA ARG A 121 -11.52 -13.41 17.86
C ARG A 121 -12.31 -14.59 17.28
N ASP A 122 -11.67 -15.38 16.44
CA ASP A 122 -12.23 -16.65 15.98
C ASP A 122 -12.09 -17.70 17.11
N ILE A 123 -13.22 -18.14 17.65
CA ILE A 123 -13.27 -19.09 18.77
C ILE A 123 -12.69 -20.45 18.37
N LYS A 124 -12.95 -20.90 17.13
CA LYS A 124 -12.49 -22.21 16.64
C LYS A 124 -10.97 -22.25 16.47
N ARG A 125 -10.37 -21.11 16.08
CA ARG A 125 -8.91 -20.95 15.90
C ARG A 125 -8.21 -20.46 17.16
N ALA A 126 -8.98 -20.03 18.17
CA ALA A 126 -8.48 -19.39 19.39
C ALA A 126 -7.55 -18.20 19.14
N ALA A 127 -7.75 -17.47 18.04
CA ALA A 127 -6.86 -16.40 17.55
C ALA A 127 -7.64 -15.17 17.08
N GLY A 128 -6.95 -14.04 16.84
CA GLY A 128 -7.53 -12.77 16.39
C GLY A 128 -8.02 -11.89 17.54
N GLY A 129 -8.66 -10.76 17.17
CA GLY A 129 -9.35 -9.84 18.07
C GLY A 129 -8.49 -8.73 18.64
N LYS A 130 -7.31 -8.42 18.04
CA LYS A 130 -6.44 -7.32 18.47
C LYS A 130 -6.19 -6.27 17.36
N ALA A 131 -7.06 -6.21 16.34
CA ALA A 131 -6.88 -5.22 15.27
C ALA A 131 -7.08 -3.78 15.76
N ASP A 132 -7.93 -3.56 16.77
CA ASP A 132 -8.09 -2.24 17.39
C ASP A 132 -6.83 -1.82 18.16
N ASP A 133 -6.19 -2.74 18.91
CA ASP A 133 -4.91 -2.47 19.58
C ASP A 133 -3.82 -2.14 18.54
N TYR A 134 -3.80 -2.87 17.43
CA TYR A 134 -2.89 -2.60 16.31
C TYR A 134 -3.18 -1.25 15.64
N ALA A 135 -4.45 -0.88 15.47
CA ALA A 135 -4.85 0.44 15.00
C ALA A 135 -4.32 1.55 15.90
N GLN A 136 -4.48 1.41 17.22
CA GLN A 136 -3.96 2.38 18.19
C GLN A 136 -2.44 2.52 18.08
N MET A 137 -1.68 1.41 17.98
CA MET A 137 -0.24 1.47 17.74
C MET A 137 0.11 2.26 16.48
N LEU A 138 -0.59 2.02 15.37
CA LEU A 138 -0.37 2.77 14.13
C LEU A 138 -0.65 4.27 14.29
N LEU A 139 -1.75 4.62 14.96
CA LEU A 139 -2.24 6.00 15.06
C LEU A 139 -1.55 6.81 16.16
N GLU A 140 -1.29 6.20 17.31
CA GLU A 140 -0.81 6.91 18.49
C GLU A 140 0.70 6.82 18.69
N GLU A 141 1.35 5.76 18.16
CA GLU A 141 2.79 5.57 18.31
C GLU A 141 3.55 5.74 16.98
N LEU A 142 3.17 5.00 15.92
CA LEU A 142 3.94 5.00 14.68
C LEU A 142 3.74 6.25 13.83
N LYS A 143 2.49 6.62 13.56
CA LYS A 143 2.18 7.77 12.69
C LYS A 143 2.78 9.09 13.20
N PRO A 144 2.72 9.43 14.50
CA PRO A 144 3.37 10.63 15.03
C PRO A 144 4.89 10.64 14.82
N VAL A 145 5.57 9.49 14.96
CA VAL A 145 7.01 9.37 14.73
C VAL A 145 7.35 9.59 13.23
N ILE A 146 6.57 9.01 12.33
CA ILE A 146 6.75 9.19 10.89
C ILE A 146 6.50 10.66 10.49
N ASP A 147 5.43 11.28 11.00
CA ASP A 147 5.08 12.67 10.70
C ASP A 147 6.11 13.66 11.24
N ALA A 148 6.74 13.37 12.36
CA ALA A 148 7.83 14.19 12.92
C ALA A 148 9.17 14.02 12.20
N THR A 149 9.41 12.84 11.60
CA THR A 149 10.70 12.48 11.01
C THR A 149 10.74 12.78 9.50
N TYR A 150 9.63 12.61 8.80
CA TYR A 150 9.54 12.74 7.35
C TYR A 150 8.59 13.89 6.96
N ARG A 151 8.77 14.42 5.74
CA ARG A 151 7.90 15.47 5.20
C ARG A 151 6.58 14.89 4.72
N THR A 152 5.71 14.54 5.64
CA THR A 152 4.41 13.97 5.38
C THR A 152 3.35 15.03 5.09
N LEU A 153 2.39 14.67 4.26
CA LEU A 153 1.12 15.38 4.10
C LEU A 153 0.11 14.74 5.06
N ILE A 154 0.02 15.29 6.28
CA ILE A 154 -0.67 14.69 7.44
C ILE A 154 -2.11 14.25 7.12
N GLY A 155 -2.85 15.06 6.33
CA GLY A 155 -4.23 14.77 5.92
C GLY A 155 -4.35 13.81 4.73
N ASN A 156 -3.27 13.17 4.26
CA ASN A 156 -3.31 12.24 3.14
C ASN A 156 -2.55 10.95 3.49
N THR A 157 -3.22 10.12 4.26
CA THR A 157 -2.72 8.85 4.75
C THR A 157 -3.49 7.70 4.16
N ALA A 158 -2.79 6.65 3.77
CA ALA A 158 -3.36 5.42 3.24
C ALA A 158 -2.79 4.20 3.99
N VAL A 159 -3.50 3.08 3.91
CA VAL A 159 -3.12 1.82 4.54
C VAL A 159 -3.27 0.67 3.55
N GLY A 160 -2.49 -0.40 3.67
CA GLY A 160 -2.66 -1.50 2.74
C GLY A 160 -1.92 -2.78 3.11
N GLY A 161 -2.33 -3.86 2.45
CA GLY A 161 -1.71 -5.18 2.60
C GLY A 161 -2.45 -6.25 1.83
N SER A 162 -1.98 -7.49 1.98
CA SER A 162 -2.59 -8.68 1.38
C SER A 162 -3.04 -9.69 2.42
N SER A 163 -3.95 -10.57 2.06
CA SER A 163 -4.41 -11.65 2.92
C SER A 163 -4.99 -11.13 4.25
N LEU A 164 -4.43 -11.53 5.40
CA LEU A 164 -4.76 -10.92 6.70
C LEU A 164 -4.36 -9.44 6.76
N GLY A 165 -3.25 -9.04 6.09
CA GLY A 165 -2.88 -7.63 5.95
C GLY A 165 -3.93 -6.82 5.18
N GLY A 166 -4.58 -7.42 4.18
CA GLY A 166 -5.73 -6.84 3.49
C GLY A 166 -6.98 -6.77 4.38
N LEU A 167 -7.18 -7.78 5.23
CA LEU A 167 -8.28 -7.81 6.20
C LEU A 167 -8.17 -6.67 7.22
N VAL A 168 -7.01 -6.52 7.88
CA VAL A 168 -6.81 -5.43 8.84
C VAL A 168 -6.84 -4.06 8.16
N SER A 169 -6.33 -3.95 6.92
CA SER A 169 -6.42 -2.69 6.17
C SER A 169 -7.87 -2.31 5.88
N MET A 170 -8.73 -3.27 5.53
CA MET A 170 -10.16 -3.02 5.36
C MET A 170 -10.81 -2.56 6.67
N HIS A 171 -10.51 -3.23 7.79
CA HIS A 171 -10.97 -2.84 9.12
C HIS A 171 -10.57 -1.39 9.46
N LEU A 172 -9.30 -1.02 9.26
CA LEU A 172 -8.80 0.34 9.51
C LEU A 172 -9.52 1.39 8.65
N LEU A 173 -9.81 1.09 7.39
CA LEU A 173 -10.57 1.99 6.50
C LEU A 173 -12.01 2.21 6.96
N LEU A 174 -12.63 1.20 7.58
CA LEU A 174 -13.99 1.30 8.11
C LEU A 174 -14.06 1.99 9.46
N THR A 175 -13.05 1.79 10.32
CA THR A 175 -13.06 2.30 11.70
C THR A 175 -12.42 3.67 11.86
N HIS A 176 -11.50 4.04 10.95
CA HIS A 176 -10.76 5.31 10.98
C HIS A 176 -10.77 6.02 9.61
N PRO A 177 -11.95 6.26 9.00
CA PRO A 177 -12.06 6.89 7.68
C PRO A 177 -11.67 8.38 7.66
N ASP A 178 -11.59 8.99 8.82
CA ASP A 178 -11.07 10.35 9.05
C ASP A 178 -9.55 10.44 8.97
N VAL A 179 -8.84 9.34 9.15
CA VAL A 179 -7.38 9.24 9.05
C VAL A 179 -6.95 8.60 7.75
N PHE A 180 -7.54 7.45 7.40
CA PHE A 180 -7.17 6.69 6.21
C PHE A 180 -8.07 7.02 5.03
N HIS A 181 -7.59 7.90 4.14
CA HIS A 181 -8.34 8.37 2.96
C HIS A 181 -8.28 7.41 1.77
N GLY A 182 -7.45 6.37 1.86
CA GLY A 182 -7.35 5.35 0.84
C GLY A 182 -6.69 4.07 1.34
N GLY A 183 -6.91 2.98 0.60
CA GLY A 183 -6.34 1.70 0.99
C GLY A 183 -6.19 0.67 -0.11
N ILE A 184 -5.30 -0.27 0.17
CA ILE A 184 -4.94 -1.42 -0.66
C ILE A 184 -5.41 -2.68 0.06
N VAL A 185 -6.38 -3.36 -0.49
CA VAL A 185 -7.02 -4.55 0.06
C VAL A 185 -6.85 -5.70 -0.93
N MET A 186 -5.65 -6.31 -0.95
CA MET A 186 -5.31 -7.37 -1.90
C MET A 186 -5.63 -8.74 -1.33
N SER A 187 -6.37 -9.54 -2.09
CA SER A 187 -6.71 -10.93 -1.72
C SER A 187 -7.09 -11.07 -0.24
N PRO A 188 -8.01 -10.24 0.31
CA PRO A 188 -8.25 -10.16 1.74
C PRO A 188 -8.81 -11.47 2.29
N SER A 189 -8.45 -11.79 3.54
CA SER A 189 -8.96 -12.96 4.27
C SER A 189 -10.41 -12.75 4.74
N VAL A 190 -11.34 -12.51 3.80
CA VAL A 190 -12.76 -12.27 4.10
C VAL A 190 -13.41 -13.43 4.85
N TRP A 191 -12.91 -14.64 4.66
CA TRP A 191 -13.38 -15.87 5.30
C TRP A 191 -13.21 -15.88 6.84
N TRP A 192 -12.38 -14.97 7.40
CA TRP A 192 -12.08 -14.90 8.83
C TRP A 192 -13.36 -14.79 9.67
N ASP A 193 -13.44 -15.61 10.74
CA ASP A 193 -14.52 -15.61 11.74
C ASP A 193 -15.93 -15.48 11.11
N ASN A 194 -16.25 -16.42 10.24
CA ASN A 194 -17.53 -16.45 9.50
C ASN A 194 -17.82 -15.14 8.74
N ARG A 195 -16.78 -14.58 8.10
CA ARG A 195 -16.86 -13.34 7.31
C ARG A 195 -17.26 -12.12 8.14
N ALA A 196 -16.72 -12.00 9.35
CA ALA A 196 -17.04 -10.92 10.28
C ALA A 196 -16.87 -9.52 9.68
N ILE A 197 -15.87 -9.30 8.81
CA ILE A 197 -15.63 -8.03 8.14
C ILE A 197 -16.83 -7.53 7.32
N LEU A 198 -17.62 -8.41 6.77
CA LEU A 198 -18.82 -8.03 6.01
C LEU A 198 -19.88 -7.38 6.91
N LYS A 199 -19.95 -7.80 8.17
CA LYS A 199 -20.85 -7.17 9.16
C LYS A 199 -20.34 -5.79 9.57
N GLU A 200 -19.02 -5.56 9.52
CA GLU A 200 -18.46 -4.21 9.73
C GLU A 200 -18.85 -3.28 8.60
N VAL A 201 -18.76 -3.74 7.34
CA VAL A 201 -19.24 -2.96 6.18
C VAL A 201 -20.73 -2.64 6.33
N ASP A 202 -21.56 -3.61 6.73
CA ASP A 202 -23.01 -3.37 6.92
C ASP A 202 -23.30 -2.30 7.97
N ARG A 203 -22.45 -2.18 9.00
CA ARG A 203 -22.58 -1.19 10.07
C ARG A 203 -21.98 0.18 9.71
N TYR A 204 -21.22 0.26 8.62
CA TYR A 204 -20.56 1.50 8.22
C TYR A 204 -21.59 2.60 7.98
N ALA A 205 -21.41 3.73 8.65
CA ALA A 205 -22.32 4.88 8.60
C ALA A 205 -21.59 6.23 8.48
N ALA A 206 -20.25 6.21 8.37
CA ALA A 206 -19.50 7.45 8.17
C ALA A 206 -19.78 8.06 6.78
N PRO A 207 -19.76 9.39 6.64
CA PRO A 207 -19.98 10.04 5.34
C PRO A 207 -18.78 9.92 4.39
N GLN A 208 -17.61 9.61 4.92
CA GLN A 208 -16.39 9.44 4.12
C GLN A 208 -16.42 8.10 3.39
N HIS A 209 -15.95 8.07 2.14
CA HIS A 209 -15.73 6.86 1.36
C HIS A 209 -14.26 6.81 0.94
N PRO A 210 -13.36 6.25 1.80
CA PRO A 210 -11.96 6.09 1.44
C PRO A 210 -11.77 5.41 0.08
N ARG A 211 -10.76 5.83 -0.66
CA ARG A 211 -10.46 5.26 -1.98
C ARG A 211 -9.85 3.87 -1.85
N ILE A 212 -10.53 2.83 -2.30
CA ILE A 212 -10.15 1.42 -2.07
C ILE A 212 -9.79 0.72 -3.38
N TRP A 213 -8.60 0.14 -3.44
CA TRP A 213 -8.29 -0.94 -4.35
C TRP A 213 -8.60 -2.27 -3.67
N LEU A 214 -9.52 -3.04 -4.24
CA LEU A 214 -9.89 -4.39 -3.79
C LEU A 214 -9.59 -5.37 -4.91
N ASP A 215 -8.81 -6.41 -4.66
CA ASP A 215 -8.55 -7.43 -5.67
C ASP A 215 -8.54 -8.86 -5.13
N ILE A 216 -8.54 -9.81 -6.05
CA ILE A 216 -8.44 -11.24 -5.76
C ILE A 216 -7.81 -11.99 -6.95
N GLY A 217 -7.05 -13.04 -6.67
CA GLY A 217 -6.56 -13.96 -7.67
C GLY A 217 -7.60 -15.02 -8.04
N GLY A 218 -7.80 -15.26 -9.34
CA GLY A 218 -8.79 -16.21 -9.83
C GLY A 218 -8.49 -17.69 -9.49
N ARG A 219 -7.26 -17.97 -9.04
CA ARG A 219 -6.83 -19.32 -8.61
C ARG A 219 -6.76 -19.47 -7.09
N GLU A 220 -7.27 -18.52 -6.33
CA GLU A 220 -7.29 -18.57 -4.86
C GLU A 220 -8.43 -19.42 -4.29
N GLY A 221 -9.24 -20.01 -5.16
CA GLY A 221 -10.35 -20.87 -4.79
C GLY A 221 -11.69 -20.12 -4.70
N ARG A 222 -12.76 -20.92 -4.77
CA ARG A 222 -14.11 -20.37 -4.86
C ARG A 222 -14.52 -19.55 -3.64
N GLU A 223 -14.17 -20.02 -2.45
CA GLU A 223 -14.53 -19.33 -1.20
C GLU A 223 -13.91 -17.92 -1.12
N ALA A 224 -12.64 -17.78 -1.52
CA ALA A 224 -11.94 -16.51 -1.54
C ALA A 224 -12.54 -15.55 -2.58
N LEU A 225 -12.83 -16.06 -3.79
CA LEU A 225 -13.48 -15.29 -4.86
C LEU A 225 -14.86 -14.79 -4.43
N ASP A 226 -15.71 -15.69 -3.91
CA ASP A 226 -17.07 -15.34 -3.47
C ASP A 226 -17.01 -14.33 -2.31
N GLY A 227 -16.07 -14.46 -1.39
CA GLY A 227 -15.85 -13.50 -0.30
C GLY A 227 -15.45 -12.12 -0.79
N ALA A 228 -14.51 -12.02 -1.74
CA ALA A 228 -14.09 -10.74 -2.31
C ALA A 228 -15.20 -10.06 -3.11
N ARG A 229 -16.00 -10.82 -3.86
CA ARG A 229 -17.18 -10.33 -4.59
C ARG A 229 -18.23 -9.79 -3.63
N GLU A 230 -18.54 -10.54 -2.57
CA GLU A 230 -19.49 -10.11 -1.55
C GLU A 230 -19.02 -8.84 -0.84
N LEU A 231 -17.73 -8.73 -0.53
CA LEU A 231 -17.16 -7.51 0.05
C LEU A 231 -17.34 -6.31 -0.89
N ARG A 232 -17.02 -6.46 -2.19
CA ARG A 232 -17.26 -5.43 -3.20
C ARG A 232 -18.73 -5.00 -3.23
N ASP A 233 -19.65 -5.97 -3.29
CA ASP A 233 -21.08 -5.69 -3.44
C ASP A 233 -21.63 -4.93 -2.23
N ARG A 234 -21.19 -5.28 -1.01
CA ARG A 234 -21.56 -4.57 0.21
C ARG A 234 -20.98 -3.16 0.28
N LEU A 235 -19.71 -2.97 -0.13
CA LEU A 235 -19.12 -1.65 -0.23
C LEU A 235 -19.91 -0.77 -1.21
N THR A 236 -20.25 -1.30 -2.39
CA THR A 236 -21.08 -0.59 -3.37
C THR A 236 -22.45 -0.23 -2.81
N ALA A 237 -23.11 -1.16 -2.10
CA ALA A 237 -24.39 -0.89 -1.44
C ALA A 237 -24.30 0.18 -0.35
N LYS A 238 -23.10 0.42 0.21
CA LYS A 238 -22.81 1.47 1.19
C LYS A 238 -22.37 2.80 0.59
N GLY A 239 -22.34 2.93 -0.74
CA GLY A 239 -22.08 4.19 -1.42
C GLY A 239 -20.70 4.30 -2.08
N TRP A 240 -19.83 3.29 -1.96
CA TRP A 240 -18.62 3.27 -2.78
C TRP A 240 -18.98 3.13 -4.26
N ASN A 241 -18.30 3.87 -5.13
CA ASN A 241 -18.54 3.93 -6.57
C ASN A 241 -17.23 3.77 -7.37
N ASP A 242 -17.29 3.89 -8.68
CA ASP A 242 -16.13 3.68 -9.57
C ASP A 242 -14.96 4.67 -9.33
N GLU A 243 -15.21 5.81 -8.67
CA GLU A 243 -14.17 6.78 -8.30
C GLU A 243 -13.45 6.36 -7.00
N THR A 244 -14.20 5.73 -6.08
CA THR A 244 -13.72 5.38 -4.73
C THR A 244 -13.43 3.90 -4.54
N LEU A 245 -13.92 3.01 -5.42
CA LEU A 245 -13.69 1.56 -5.37
C LEU A 245 -13.23 1.03 -6.73
N ARG A 246 -12.02 0.53 -6.78
CA ARG A 246 -11.54 -0.29 -7.90
C ARG A 246 -11.55 -1.75 -7.49
N TYR A 247 -12.38 -2.57 -8.18
CA TYR A 247 -12.37 -4.02 -8.00
C TYR A 247 -11.69 -4.70 -9.18
N PHE A 248 -10.78 -5.67 -8.90
CA PHE A 248 -10.05 -6.38 -9.94
C PHE A 248 -9.90 -7.88 -9.64
N GLU A 249 -10.25 -8.75 -10.58
CA GLU A 249 -9.99 -10.19 -10.54
C GLU A 249 -8.88 -10.58 -11.52
N ASP A 250 -7.71 -10.93 -11.03
CA ASP A 250 -6.64 -11.49 -11.86
C ASP A 250 -6.87 -12.99 -12.07
N ARG A 251 -7.49 -13.35 -13.18
CA ARG A 251 -7.89 -14.74 -13.49
C ARG A 251 -6.76 -15.77 -13.39
N ARG A 252 -5.50 -15.37 -13.54
CA ARG A 252 -4.33 -16.25 -13.55
C ARG A 252 -3.54 -16.23 -12.26
N ALA A 253 -3.82 -15.31 -11.37
CA ALA A 253 -3.11 -15.14 -10.12
C ALA A 253 -3.55 -16.14 -9.06
N ASP A 254 -2.59 -16.57 -8.29
CA ASP A 254 -2.72 -17.35 -7.07
C ASP A 254 -2.52 -16.46 -5.82
N HIS A 255 -2.69 -17.04 -4.62
CA HIS A 255 -2.45 -16.38 -3.34
C HIS A 255 -0.94 -16.35 -3.04
N SER A 256 -0.20 -15.44 -3.65
CA SER A 256 1.26 -15.39 -3.51
C SER A 256 1.84 -13.99 -3.66
N GLU A 257 3.02 -13.79 -3.03
CA GLU A 257 3.81 -12.56 -3.13
C GLU A 257 4.12 -12.19 -4.58
N ARG A 258 4.38 -13.18 -5.42
CA ARG A 258 4.63 -12.99 -6.86
C ARG A 258 3.40 -12.41 -7.58
N ALA A 259 2.21 -12.87 -7.22
CA ALA A 259 0.98 -12.40 -7.82
C ALA A 259 0.66 -10.97 -7.36
N TRP A 260 0.88 -10.64 -6.08
CA TRP A 260 0.70 -9.29 -5.55
C TRP A 260 1.73 -8.32 -6.11
N ALA A 261 3.01 -8.72 -6.22
CA ALA A 261 4.06 -7.91 -6.86
C ALA A 261 3.70 -7.46 -8.29
N LYS A 262 3.06 -8.33 -9.08
CA LYS A 262 2.62 -7.98 -10.45
C LYS A 262 1.53 -6.92 -10.50
N ARG A 263 0.68 -6.86 -9.48
CA ARG A 263 -0.43 -5.90 -9.38
C ARG A 263 -0.01 -4.58 -8.72
N ALA A 264 1.09 -4.59 -7.96
CA ALA A 264 1.57 -3.44 -7.20
C ALA A 264 1.67 -2.12 -7.99
N PRO A 265 2.17 -2.07 -9.25
CA PRO A 265 2.20 -0.82 -10.02
C PRO A 265 0.81 -0.21 -10.20
N ALA A 266 -0.17 -0.98 -10.68
CA ALA A 266 -1.53 -0.50 -10.91
C ALA A 266 -2.23 -0.06 -9.62
N VAL A 267 -1.93 -0.74 -8.51
CA VAL A 267 -2.45 -0.39 -7.18
C VAL A 267 -1.92 0.96 -6.72
N LEU A 268 -0.61 1.21 -6.87
CA LEU A 268 0.03 2.48 -6.50
C LEU A 268 -0.47 3.63 -7.37
N GLU A 269 -0.61 3.41 -8.69
CA GLU A 269 -1.16 4.41 -9.63
C GLU A 269 -2.61 4.77 -9.30
N PHE A 270 -3.43 3.79 -8.95
CA PHE A 270 -4.80 4.04 -8.52
C PHE A 270 -4.84 4.85 -7.23
N LEU A 271 -4.03 4.50 -6.24
CA LEU A 271 -4.09 5.14 -4.92
C LEU A 271 -3.51 6.56 -4.94
N PHE A 272 -2.46 6.77 -5.72
CA PHE A 272 -1.77 8.06 -5.84
C PHE A 272 -1.75 8.54 -7.30
N PRO A 273 -2.90 8.88 -7.89
CA PRO A 273 -2.94 9.33 -9.28
C PRO A 273 -2.06 10.57 -9.49
N PRO A 274 -1.55 10.80 -10.71
CA PRO A 274 -0.79 11.99 -11.01
C PRO A 274 -1.64 13.23 -10.74
N GLN A 275 -1.04 14.23 -10.07
CA GLN A 275 -1.70 15.53 -9.93
C GLN A 275 -1.78 16.17 -11.32
N GLU A 276 -2.96 16.56 -11.75
CA GLU A 276 -3.12 17.35 -12.96
C GLU A 276 -2.35 18.66 -12.81
N LEU A 277 -1.59 19.04 -13.87
CA LEU A 277 -0.78 20.27 -13.91
C LEU A 277 -1.62 21.57 -13.80
N SER A 278 -2.93 21.48 -13.72
CA SER A 278 -3.87 22.61 -13.62
C SER A 278 -3.79 23.37 -12.28
N ALA A 279 -3.20 22.80 -11.23
CA ALA A 279 -3.10 23.48 -9.94
C ALA A 279 -1.88 24.42 -9.79
N LEU A 280 -1.00 24.51 -10.79
CA LEU A 280 0.23 25.33 -10.74
C LEU A 280 0.10 26.69 -11.45
N ASN A 281 -1.02 27.00 -12.09
CA ASN A 281 -1.23 28.27 -12.81
C ASN A 281 -2.33 29.18 -12.18
N GLY A 282 -2.64 29.00 -10.94
CA GLY A 282 -3.67 29.77 -10.23
C GLY A 282 -3.11 30.42 -8.98
N SER A 283 -2.41 31.52 -9.16
CA SER A 283 -2.46 32.75 -8.31
C SER A 283 -1.30 33.69 -8.64
#